data_bec4285dbec5594448dc8f2d2d3e8d68
#
_entry.id   bec4285dbec5594448dc8f2d2d3e8d68
#
_cell.length_a   1.000
_cell.length_b   1.000
_cell.length_c   1.000
_cell.angle_alpha   90.00
_cell.angle_beta   90.00
_cell.angle_gamma   90.00
#
_symmetry.space_group_name_H-M   'P 1'
#
loop_
_entity.id
_entity.type
_entity.pdbx_description
1 polymer ?
#
loop_
_entity_poly.entity_id
_entity_poly.type
_entity_poly.pdbx_seq_one_letter_code
_entity_poly.pdbx_strand_id
1 'polypeptide(L)'
;MSLIRKLEQGDRPNVRVETARKLAVALRVRTSALQAGHTDAEHADAETSNLWEPVRRALVVPVHTDDADDPPTSRGVEAAVRALAPLVDAHRYRDIAQVLPGLLADAETLDDHEGRVIRARLLSLAAFLLVGNRQFDVAAMTVDRAVDAAPERGIAVGAINSLIWSHLRQGNLAAARDLAVEWADDLEPARFSTATPGRLAPWGRFWLYVANVCVRDNSPGATADALSLARSAAVRIGREMIYDRLPHRTFGPITVAQATAECAVTAQQPRQVLTIAEALPTAVPAATIGNRLRHRLDVANAHAQLRQYGEAVAVLREVRAIAPEWIVQQRYARDILGAVVEGRRTLTADMRELADCIRLEY
;
A
#
# COMPACT_ATOMS: atom_id res chain seq x y z
N MET A 1 -27.80 9.70 21.23
CA MET A 1 -28.28 8.47 20.57
C MET A 1 -27.04 7.61 20.28
N SER A 2 -27.07 6.28 20.58
CA SER A 2 -25.88 5.43 20.36
C SER A 2 -25.62 5.24 18.87
N LEU A 3 -24.36 5.01 18.48
CA LEU A 3 -23.97 4.74 17.09
C LEU A 3 -24.75 3.55 16.52
N ILE A 4 -24.90 2.48 17.32
CA ILE A 4 -25.65 1.27 16.93
C ILE A 4 -27.08 1.63 16.51
N ARG A 5 -27.79 2.42 17.33
CA ARG A 5 -29.16 2.82 17.01
C ARG A 5 -29.28 3.65 15.73
N LYS A 6 -28.29 4.51 15.45
CA LYS A 6 -28.24 5.28 14.19
C LYS A 6 -28.01 4.39 12.96
N LEU A 7 -27.24 3.30 13.14
CA LEU A 7 -27.01 2.31 12.09
C LEU A 7 -28.26 1.48 11.82
N GLU A 8 -28.92 1.00 12.88
CA GLU A 8 -30.17 0.23 12.79
C GLU A 8 -31.31 1.04 12.13
N GLN A 9 -31.32 2.35 12.36
CA GLN A 9 -32.32 3.26 11.80
C GLN A 9 -32.00 3.76 10.39
N GLY A 10 -30.80 3.44 9.85
CA GLY A 10 -30.36 3.92 8.55
C GLY A 10 -29.94 5.40 8.53
N ASP A 11 -29.95 6.09 9.68
CA ASP A 11 -29.55 7.50 9.83
C ASP A 11 -28.06 7.72 9.51
N ARG A 12 -27.27 6.65 9.51
CA ARG A 12 -25.84 6.68 9.20
C ARG A 12 -25.49 5.46 8.35
N PRO A 13 -25.68 5.54 7.03
CA PRO A 13 -25.49 4.40 6.12
C PRO A 13 -24.03 3.94 6.02
N ASN A 14 -23.06 4.83 6.30
CA ASN A 14 -21.64 4.53 6.13
C ASN A 14 -20.90 4.41 7.46
N VAL A 15 -20.25 3.28 7.66
CA VAL A 15 -19.40 2.99 8.82
C VAL A 15 -17.99 2.67 8.35
N ARG A 16 -16.99 3.32 8.96
CA ARG A 16 -15.58 2.99 8.68
C ARG A 16 -15.31 1.51 8.92
N VAL A 17 -14.47 0.90 8.06
CA VAL A 17 -14.09 -0.54 8.15
C VAL A 17 -13.67 -0.94 9.57
N GLU A 18 -12.91 -0.08 10.28
CA GLU A 18 -12.51 -0.34 11.66
C GLU A 18 -13.68 -0.42 12.64
N THR A 19 -14.69 0.44 12.46
CA THR A 19 -15.90 0.42 13.31
C THR A 19 -16.75 -0.80 12.96
N ALA A 20 -16.93 -1.10 11.68
CA ALA A 20 -17.61 -2.31 11.22
C ALA A 20 -16.91 -3.55 11.77
N ARG A 21 -15.56 -3.58 11.76
CA ARG A 21 -14.78 -4.68 12.31
C ARG A 21 -14.99 -4.83 13.83
N LYS A 22 -15.00 -3.76 14.61
CA LYS A 22 -15.28 -3.83 16.05
C LYS A 22 -16.66 -4.44 16.32
N LEU A 23 -17.66 -4.06 15.53
CA LEU A 23 -19.00 -4.65 15.60
C LEU A 23 -19.00 -6.13 15.19
N ALA A 24 -18.31 -6.46 14.08
CA ALA A 24 -18.18 -7.82 13.59
C ALA A 24 -17.52 -8.76 14.59
N VAL A 25 -16.48 -8.29 15.28
CA VAL A 25 -15.82 -9.03 16.37
C VAL A 25 -16.81 -9.30 17.52
N ALA A 26 -17.55 -8.28 17.95
CA ALA A 26 -18.54 -8.42 19.04
C ALA A 26 -19.69 -9.37 18.65
N LEU A 27 -20.12 -9.33 17.40
CA LEU A 27 -21.20 -10.18 16.86
C LEU A 27 -20.71 -11.55 16.37
N ARG A 28 -19.40 -11.79 16.34
CA ARG A 28 -18.75 -13.02 15.82
C ARG A 28 -19.11 -13.33 14.36
N VAL A 29 -19.22 -12.29 13.53
CA VAL A 29 -19.48 -12.39 12.10
C VAL A 29 -18.30 -11.83 11.28
N ARG A 30 -18.33 -12.00 9.98
CA ARG A 30 -17.38 -11.35 9.08
C ARG A 30 -17.67 -9.86 8.98
N THR A 31 -16.64 -9.04 8.84
CA THR A 31 -16.78 -7.59 8.65
C THR A 31 -17.50 -7.28 7.34
N SER A 32 -17.19 -8.04 6.28
CA SER A 32 -17.83 -7.92 4.96
C SER A 32 -19.34 -8.15 5.02
N ALA A 33 -19.84 -8.97 5.95
CA ALA A 33 -21.28 -9.18 6.13
C ALA A 33 -22.01 -7.94 6.68
N LEU A 34 -21.30 -7.01 7.32
CA LEU A 34 -21.84 -5.75 7.84
C LEU A 34 -21.64 -4.58 6.88
N GLN A 35 -20.87 -4.76 5.81
CA GLN A 35 -20.50 -3.73 4.85
C GLN A 35 -21.17 -3.88 3.48
N ALA A 36 -22.23 -4.66 3.34
CA ALA A 36 -22.87 -4.89 2.06
C ALA A 36 -23.20 -3.57 1.34
N GLY A 37 -22.47 -3.30 0.26
CA GLY A 37 -22.68 -2.13 -0.61
C GLY A 37 -21.99 -0.82 -0.22
N HIS A 38 -21.05 -0.81 0.72
CA HIS A 38 -20.43 0.43 1.21
C HIS A 38 -18.94 0.50 0.90
N THR A 39 -18.50 1.55 0.22
CA THR A 39 -17.09 1.90 0.00
C THR A 39 -16.69 3.03 0.95
N ASP A 40 -15.61 2.83 1.73
CA ASP A 40 -15.02 3.84 2.63
C ASP A 40 -14.01 4.70 1.83
N ALA A 41 -14.44 5.22 0.68
CA ALA A 41 -13.59 5.99 -0.21
C ALA A 41 -13.46 7.44 0.28
N GLU A 42 -12.49 7.70 1.16
CA GLU A 42 -12.00 9.07 1.30
C GLU A 42 -11.10 9.41 0.10
N HIS A 43 -11.50 10.40 -0.66
CA HIS A 43 -10.71 10.94 -1.77
C HIS A 43 -9.51 11.75 -1.25
N ALA A 44 -8.54 11.99 -2.15
CA ALA A 44 -7.43 12.90 -1.87
C ALA A 44 -7.95 14.31 -1.57
N ASP A 45 -7.23 15.06 -0.73
CA ASP A 45 -7.49 16.48 -0.57
C ASP A 45 -7.17 17.29 -1.85
N ALA A 46 -7.63 18.52 -1.92
CA ALA A 46 -7.48 19.36 -3.12
C ALA A 46 -6.01 19.61 -3.50
N GLU A 47 -5.12 19.78 -2.51
CA GLU A 47 -3.69 20.00 -2.77
C GLU A 47 -3.04 18.76 -3.37
N THR A 48 -3.33 17.57 -2.83
CA THR A 48 -2.86 16.29 -3.38
C THR A 48 -3.43 16.06 -4.78
N SER A 49 -4.71 16.35 -4.99
CA SER A 49 -5.35 16.23 -6.30
C SER A 49 -4.70 17.15 -7.34
N ASN A 50 -4.39 18.39 -6.98
CA ASN A 50 -3.70 19.34 -7.85
C ASN A 50 -2.25 18.90 -8.17
N LEU A 51 -1.54 18.35 -7.19
CA LEU A 51 -0.18 17.84 -7.41
C LEU A 51 -0.15 16.74 -8.48
N TRP A 52 -1.13 15.85 -8.48
CA TRP A 52 -1.19 14.71 -9.39
C TRP A 52 -1.97 14.99 -10.68
N GLU A 53 -2.52 16.20 -10.87
CA GLU A 53 -3.29 16.55 -12.06
C GLU A 53 -2.52 16.40 -13.37
N PRO A 54 -1.21 16.76 -13.49
CA PRO A 54 -0.45 16.51 -14.71
C PRO A 54 -0.35 15.02 -15.05
N VAL A 55 -0.15 14.16 -14.05
CA VAL A 55 -0.08 12.69 -14.22
C VAL A 55 -1.44 12.14 -14.64
N ARG A 56 -2.52 12.58 -13.98
CA ARG A 56 -3.89 12.20 -14.35
C ARG A 56 -4.22 12.55 -15.78
N ARG A 57 -3.87 13.76 -16.21
CA ARG A 57 -4.09 14.22 -17.59
C ARG A 57 -3.33 13.37 -18.59
N ALA A 58 -2.05 13.08 -18.36
CA ALA A 58 -1.23 12.22 -19.22
C ALA A 58 -1.77 10.79 -19.31
N LEU A 59 -2.46 10.30 -18.26
CA LEU A 59 -3.09 8.97 -18.27
C LEU A 59 -4.44 8.95 -19.00
N VAL A 60 -5.19 10.05 -19.01
CA VAL A 60 -6.55 10.11 -19.59
C VAL A 60 -6.52 10.56 -21.06
N VAL A 61 -5.62 11.48 -21.39
CA VAL A 61 -5.49 12.02 -22.74
C VAL A 61 -4.21 11.47 -23.35
N PRO A 62 -4.28 10.62 -24.40
CA PRO A 62 -3.08 10.18 -25.13
C PRO A 62 -2.37 11.42 -25.70
N VAL A 63 -1.14 11.64 -25.29
CA VAL A 63 -0.30 12.68 -25.87
C VAL A 63 0.28 12.10 -27.16
N HIS A 64 -0.20 12.52 -28.31
CA HIS A 64 0.41 12.23 -29.58
C HIS A 64 1.57 13.22 -29.77
N THR A 65 2.78 12.71 -29.69
CA THR A 65 4.00 13.46 -30.02
C THR A 65 4.34 13.22 -31.50
N ASP A 66 3.49 13.70 -32.41
CA ASP A 66 3.73 13.58 -33.86
C ASP A 66 4.90 14.44 -34.36
N ASP A 67 5.46 15.33 -33.54
CA ASP A 67 6.47 16.32 -33.92
C ASP A 67 7.86 16.12 -33.24
N ALA A 68 8.17 14.95 -32.71
CA ALA A 68 9.49 14.73 -32.12
C ALA A 68 10.49 14.37 -33.23
N ASP A 69 11.43 15.27 -33.54
CA ASP A 69 12.57 15.02 -34.48
C ASP A 69 13.41 13.80 -34.05
N ASP A 70 13.32 13.34 -32.83
CA ASP A 70 14.06 12.19 -32.26
C ASP A 70 13.14 11.30 -31.39
N PRO A 71 12.62 10.19 -31.96
CA PRO A 71 11.68 9.32 -31.24
C PRO A 71 12.33 8.62 -30.05
N PRO A 72 11.59 8.45 -28.91
CA PRO A 72 12.11 7.77 -27.74
C PRO A 72 12.46 6.31 -28.04
N THR A 73 13.53 5.82 -27.44
CA THR A 73 13.95 4.42 -27.56
C THR A 73 13.63 3.63 -26.29
N SER A 74 13.32 2.32 -26.40
CA SER A 74 13.06 1.45 -25.26
C SER A 74 14.18 1.52 -24.21
N ARG A 75 15.44 1.54 -24.64
CA ARG A 75 16.60 1.69 -23.76
C ARG A 75 16.64 3.04 -23.04
N GLY A 76 16.31 4.14 -23.74
CA GLY A 76 16.28 5.50 -23.18
C GLY A 76 15.20 5.62 -22.10
N VAL A 77 13.99 5.17 -22.43
CA VAL A 77 12.84 5.20 -21.49
C VAL A 77 13.12 4.30 -20.29
N GLU A 78 13.66 3.08 -20.46
CA GLU A 78 14.04 2.22 -19.33
C GLU A 78 15.10 2.87 -18.43
N ALA A 79 16.07 3.57 -18.99
CA ALA A 79 17.07 4.30 -18.22
C ALA A 79 16.44 5.44 -17.39
N ALA A 80 15.49 6.18 -17.98
CA ALA A 80 14.76 7.24 -17.32
C ALA A 80 13.83 6.69 -16.21
N VAL A 81 13.14 5.57 -16.45
CA VAL A 81 12.35 4.87 -15.41
C VAL A 81 13.24 4.43 -14.24
N ARG A 82 14.44 3.92 -14.52
CA ARG A 82 15.40 3.59 -13.45
C ARG A 82 15.86 4.81 -12.68
N ALA A 83 15.99 5.96 -13.32
CA ALA A 83 16.34 7.22 -12.64
C ALA A 83 15.23 7.73 -11.70
N LEU A 84 13.97 7.29 -11.87
CA LEU A 84 12.90 7.58 -10.90
C LEU A 84 13.05 6.80 -9.59
N ALA A 85 13.74 5.68 -9.57
CA ALA A 85 13.79 4.80 -8.40
C ALA A 85 14.23 5.53 -7.11
N PRO A 86 15.28 6.36 -7.07
CA PRO A 86 15.65 7.13 -5.89
C PRO A 86 14.57 8.11 -5.43
N LEU A 87 13.82 8.72 -6.36
CA LEU A 87 12.73 9.64 -6.03
C LEU A 87 11.54 8.88 -5.42
N VAL A 88 11.23 7.70 -5.95
CA VAL A 88 10.17 6.83 -5.41
C VAL A 88 10.53 6.34 -4.02
N ASP A 89 11.75 5.90 -3.81
CA ASP A 89 12.25 5.45 -2.50
C ASP A 89 12.27 6.58 -1.46
N ALA A 90 12.63 7.79 -1.88
CA ALA A 90 12.62 8.97 -1.01
C ALA A 90 11.25 9.63 -0.87
N HIS A 91 10.19 9.09 -1.51
CA HIS A 91 8.82 9.67 -1.54
C HIS A 91 8.79 11.14 -1.99
N ARG A 92 9.64 11.53 -2.96
CA ARG A 92 9.72 12.87 -3.56
C ARG A 92 8.56 13.09 -4.54
N TYR A 93 7.34 13.16 -4.03
CA TYR A 93 6.11 13.17 -4.85
C TYR A 93 6.05 14.36 -5.82
N ARG A 94 6.55 15.52 -5.42
CA ARG A 94 6.57 16.71 -6.28
C ARG A 94 7.47 16.50 -7.50
N ASP A 95 8.65 15.95 -7.30
CA ASP A 95 9.59 15.70 -8.40
C ASP A 95 9.06 14.58 -9.32
N ILE A 96 8.49 13.53 -8.73
CA ILE A 96 7.86 12.43 -9.49
C ILE A 96 6.71 12.96 -10.37
N ALA A 97 5.83 13.78 -9.81
CA ALA A 97 4.68 14.33 -10.54
C ALA A 97 5.09 15.24 -11.71
N GLN A 98 6.29 15.83 -11.66
CA GLN A 98 6.83 16.64 -12.76
C GLN A 98 7.41 15.79 -13.91
N VAL A 99 8.07 14.68 -13.58
CA VAL A 99 8.80 13.85 -14.55
C VAL A 99 7.92 12.75 -15.17
N LEU A 100 7.02 12.18 -14.37
CA LEU A 100 6.21 11.02 -14.76
C LEU A 100 5.33 11.23 -16.00
N PRO A 101 4.69 12.41 -16.23
CA PRO A 101 3.88 12.65 -17.41
C PRO A 101 4.64 12.48 -18.73
N GLY A 102 5.85 13.02 -18.83
CA GLY A 102 6.69 12.88 -20.02
C GLY A 102 7.08 11.42 -20.27
N LEU A 103 7.48 10.70 -19.22
CA LEU A 103 7.82 9.29 -19.35
C LEU A 103 6.64 8.41 -19.76
N LEU A 104 5.43 8.73 -19.31
CA LEU A 104 4.21 8.06 -19.75
C LEU A 104 3.96 8.29 -21.23
N ALA A 105 4.12 9.53 -21.71
CA ALA A 105 3.99 9.85 -23.12
C ALA A 105 5.02 9.13 -23.98
N ASP A 106 6.30 9.14 -23.57
CA ASP A 106 7.37 8.42 -24.28
C ASP A 106 7.09 6.91 -24.35
N ALA A 107 6.63 6.30 -23.25
CA ALA A 107 6.33 4.87 -23.20
C ALA A 107 5.13 4.47 -24.10
N GLU A 108 4.18 5.37 -24.37
CA GLU A 108 3.05 5.08 -25.27
C GLU A 108 3.50 4.91 -26.74
N THR A 109 4.61 5.50 -27.15
CA THR A 109 5.12 5.38 -28.52
C THR A 109 5.92 4.10 -28.77
N LEU A 110 6.20 3.31 -27.73
CA LEU A 110 7.01 2.09 -27.83
C LEU A 110 6.12 0.87 -28.15
N ASP A 111 6.18 0.34 -29.36
CA ASP A 111 5.32 -0.77 -29.81
C ASP A 111 5.98 -2.14 -29.84
N ASP A 112 7.31 -2.22 -29.68
CA ASP A 112 8.03 -3.49 -29.61
C ASP A 112 7.74 -4.24 -28.30
N HIS A 113 8.15 -5.49 -28.22
CA HIS A 113 7.92 -6.33 -27.02
C HIS A 113 8.54 -5.71 -25.77
N GLU A 114 9.76 -5.16 -25.86
CA GLU A 114 10.45 -4.53 -24.75
C GLU A 114 9.74 -3.25 -24.31
N GLY A 115 9.29 -2.43 -25.27
CA GLY A 115 8.52 -1.21 -25.03
C GLY A 115 7.21 -1.50 -24.29
N ARG A 116 6.47 -2.54 -24.68
CA ARG A 116 5.26 -2.96 -23.97
C ARG A 116 5.54 -3.38 -22.54
N VAL A 117 6.65 -4.08 -22.28
CA VAL A 117 7.07 -4.44 -20.90
C VAL A 117 7.38 -3.18 -20.10
N ILE A 118 8.09 -2.21 -20.67
CA ILE A 118 8.41 -0.93 -20.02
C ILE A 118 7.14 -0.15 -19.71
N ARG A 119 6.23 -0.04 -20.70
CA ARG A 119 4.92 0.63 -20.56
C ARG A 119 4.11 0.00 -19.42
N ALA A 120 3.94 -1.32 -19.41
CA ALA A 120 3.21 -2.03 -18.35
C ALA A 120 3.79 -1.79 -16.96
N ARG A 121 5.11 -1.77 -16.83
CA ARG A 121 5.79 -1.47 -15.56
C ARG A 121 5.62 -0.02 -15.13
N LEU A 122 5.75 0.92 -16.06
CA LEU A 122 5.57 2.34 -15.76
C LEU A 122 4.14 2.65 -15.34
N LEU A 123 3.15 2.07 -16.03
CA LEU A 123 1.73 2.16 -15.64
C LEU A 123 1.50 1.50 -14.26
N SER A 124 2.15 0.37 -13.96
CA SER A 124 2.09 -0.26 -12.63
C SER A 124 2.67 0.63 -11.53
N LEU A 125 3.75 1.37 -11.82
CA LEU A 125 4.31 2.37 -10.90
C LEU A 125 3.36 3.55 -10.72
N ALA A 126 2.81 4.08 -11.80
CA ALA A 126 1.83 5.17 -11.74
C ALA A 126 0.60 4.77 -10.91
N ALA A 127 0.04 3.57 -11.13
CA ALA A 127 -1.07 3.04 -10.34
C ALA A 127 -0.72 2.95 -8.85
N PHE A 128 0.47 2.43 -8.51
CA PHE A 128 0.95 2.37 -7.12
C PHE A 128 1.01 3.76 -6.46
N LEU A 129 1.56 4.75 -7.15
CA LEU A 129 1.66 6.13 -6.66
C LEU A 129 0.27 6.77 -6.48
N LEU A 130 -0.63 6.56 -7.46
CA LEU A 130 -1.99 7.07 -7.41
C LEU A 130 -2.79 6.46 -6.25
N VAL A 131 -2.70 5.14 -6.02
CA VAL A 131 -3.32 4.49 -4.84
C VAL A 131 -2.73 5.06 -3.55
N GLY A 132 -1.40 5.26 -3.49
CA GLY A 132 -0.72 5.88 -2.36
C GLY A 132 -1.29 7.25 -2.00
N ASN A 133 -1.64 8.02 -3.02
CA ASN A 133 -2.17 9.38 -2.92
C ASN A 133 -3.70 9.47 -3.08
N ARG A 134 -4.43 8.36 -2.89
CA ARG A 134 -5.90 8.26 -2.88
C ARG A 134 -6.61 8.69 -4.17
N GLN A 135 -5.93 8.60 -5.31
CA GLN A 135 -6.49 8.83 -6.64
C GLN A 135 -7.06 7.51 -7.20
N PHE A 136 -8.03 6.91 -6.50
CA PHE A 136 -8.44 5.53 -6.72
C PHE A 136 -9.05 5.27 -8.10
N ASP A 137 -9.85 6.20 -8.62
CA ASP A 137 -10.54 6.04 -9.90
C ASP A 137 -9.53 5.99 -11.06
N VAL A 138 -8.60 6.94 -11.08
CA VAL A 138 -7.54 6.97 -12.11
C VAL A 138 -6.57 5.81 -11.91
N ALA A 139 -6.30 5.41 -10.67
CA ALA A 139 -5.48 4.23 -10.39
C ALA A 139 -6.08 2.96 -10.97
N ALA A 140 -7.40 2.75 -10.87
CA ALA A 140 -8.08 1.58 -11.43
C ALA A 140 -7.94 1.54 -12.96
N MET A 141 -8.25 2.66 -13.65
CA MET A 141 -8.06 2.78 -15.10
C MET A 141 -6.59 2.53 -15.50
N THR A 142 -5.64 2.99 -14.70
CA THR A 142 -4.21 2.80 -14.96
C THR A 142 -3.80 1.34 -14.81
N VAL A 143 -4.42 0.61 -13.87
CA VAL A 143 -4.21 -0.84 -13.71
C VAL A 143 -4.72 -1.59 -14.94
N ASP A 144 -5.92 -1.29 -15.42
CA ASP A 144 -6.48 -1.94 -16.61
C ASP A 144 -5.53 -1.74 -17.80
N ARG A 145 -5.06 -0.52 -18.06
CA ARG A 145 -4.07 -0.23 -19.11
C ARG A 145 -2.74 -0.96 -18.90
N ALA A 146 -2.28 -1.11 -17.65
CA ALA A 146 -1.05 -1.84 -17.35
C ALA A 146 -1.19 -3.34 -17.64
N VAL A 147 -2.37 -3.92 -17.38
CA VAL A 147 -2.68 -5.31 -17.68
C VAL A 147 -2.76 -5.53 -19.19
N ASP A 148 -3.45 -4.65 -19.92
CA ASP A 148 -3.59 -4.70 -21.38
C ASP A 148 -2.23 -4.55 -22.10
N ALA A 149 -1.35 -3.69 -21.58
CA ALA A 149 -0.01 -3.49 -22.13
C ALA A 149 0.93 -4.67 -21.83
N ALA A 150 0.66 -5.47 -20.79
CA ALA A 150 1.55 -6.53 -20.35
C ALA A 150 1.57 -7.70 -21.35
N PRO A 151 2.73 -8.01 -22.00
CA PRO A 151 2.80 -9.12 -22.94
C PRO A 151 2.68 -10.50 -22.27
N GLU A 152 2.94 -10.57 -20.98
CA GLU A 152 2.86 -11.78 -20.16
C GLU A 152 2.22 -11.47 -18.81
N ARG A 153 1.44 -12.42 -18.28
CA ARG A 153 0.73 -12.28 -16.99
C ARG A 153 1.67 -11.91 -15.83
N GLY A 154 2.90 -12.43 -15.83
CA GLY A 154 3.92 -12.11 -14.83
C GLY A 154 4.31 -10.64 -14.77
N ILE A 155 4.18 -9.90 -15.87
CA ILE A 155 4.46 -8.44 -15.92
C ILE A 155 3.32 -7.65 -15.27
N ALA A 156 2.09 -8.14 -15.31
CA ALA A 156 0.93 -7.49 -14.72
C ALA A 156 0.86 -7.59 -13.18
N VAL A 157 1.65 -8.48 -12.56
CA VAL A 157 1.68 -8.70 -11.10
C VAL A 157 1.71 -7.40 -10.31
N GLY A 158 2.51 -6.46 -10.77
CA GLY A 158 2.66 -5.17 -10.14
C GLY A 158 1.40 -4.31 -10.14
N ALA A 159 0.69 -4.27 -11.24
CA ALA A 159 -0.56 -3.53 -11.37
C ALA A 159 -1.65 -4.14 -10.47
N ILE A 160 -1.76 -5.47 -10.49
CA ILE A 160 -2.73 -6.19 -9.66
C ILE A 160 -2.47 -6.01 -8.17
N ASN A 161 -1.22 -6.03 -7.73
CA ASN A 161 -0.88 -5.67 -6.36
C ASN A 161 -1.41 -4.29 -5.97
N SER A 162 -1.34 -3.31 -6.88
CA SER A 162 -1.85 -1.96 -6.65
C SER A 162 -3.38 -1.94 -6.59
N LEU A 163 -4.06 -2.74 -7.41
CA LEU A 163 -5.52 -2.85 -7.39
C LEU A 163 -6.03 -3.48 -6.10
N ILE A 164 -5.42 -4.59 -5.65
CA ILE A 164 -5.76 -5.22 -4.37
C ILE A 164 -5.57 -4.24 -3.21
N TRP A 165 -4.45 -3.50 -3.22
CA TRP A 165 -4.19 -2.48 -2.22
C TRP A 165 -5.21 -1.33 -2.28
N SER A 166 -5.64 -0.92 -3.48
CA SER A 166 -6.73 0.04 -3.68
C SER A 166 -8.03 -0.44 -3.04
N HIS A 167 -8.44 -1.68 -3.31
CA HIS A 167 -9.63 -2.28 -2.71
C HIS A 167 -9.54 -2.34 -1.17
N LEU A 168 -8.38 -2.72 -0.62
CA LEU A 168 -8.15 -2.72 0.82
C LEU A 168 -8.31 -1.32 1.44
N ARG A 169 -7.79 -0.27 0.77
CA ARG A 169 -7.90 1.11 1.25
C ARG A 169 -9.31 1.68 1.15
N GLN A 170 -10.10 1.17 0.23
CA GLN A 170 -11.51 1.52 0.05
C GLN A 170 -12.47 0.67 0.90
N GLY A 171 -11.96 -0.35 1.60
CA GLY A 171 -12.76 -1.26 2.41
C GLY A 171 -13.48 -2.35 1.62
N ASN A 172 -13.18 -2.50 0.33
CA ASN A 172 -13.76 -3.54 -0.55
C ASN A 172 -13.12 -4.90 -0.28
N LEU A 173 -13.34 -5.46 0.94
CA LEU A 173 -12.64 -6.64 1.41
C LEU A 173 -12.90 -7.88 0.55
N ALA A 174 -14.13 -8.07 0.07
CA ALA A 174 -14.46 -9.23 -0.77
C ALA A 174 -13.69 -9.18 -2.11
N ALA A 175 -13.75 -8.05 -2.82
CA ALA A 175 -13.04 -7.88 -4.09
C ALA A 175 -11.51 -8.01 -3.92
N ALA A 176 -10.96 -7.43 -2.84
CA ALA A 176 -9.53 -7.55 -2.53
C ALA A 176 -9.12 -9.01 -2.29
N ARG A 177 -9.95 -9.78 -1.55
CA ARG A 177 -9.68 -11.18 -1.27
C ARG A 177 -9.75 -12.04 -2.53
N ASP A 178 -10.85 -11.92 -3.28
CA ASP A 178 -11.12 -12.77 -4.42
C ASP A 178 -10.02 -12.59 -5.49
N LEU A 179 -9.64 -11.33 -5.75
CA LEU A 179 -8.54 -11.02 -6.66
C LEU A 179 -7.18 -11.52 -6.14
N ALA A 180 -6.91 -11.39 -4.82
CA ALA A 180 -5.65 -11.86 -4.25
C ALA A 180 -5.53 -13.38 -4.28
N VAL A 181 -6.62 -14.12 -4.03
CA VAL A 181 -6.66 -15.58 -4.11
C VAL A 181 -6.51 -16.04 -5.55
N GLU A 182 -7.26 -15.47 -6.50
CA GLU A 182 -7.15 -15.80 -7.92
C GLU A 182 -5.70 -15.73 -8.41
N TRP A 183 -5.00 -14.64 -8.09
CA TRP A 183 -3.62 -14.46 -8.52
C TRP A 183 -2.62 -15.30 -7.72
N ALA A 184 -2.91 -15.63 -6.47
CA ALA A 184 -2.11 -16.57 -5.71
C ALA A 184 -2.20 -17.98 -6.31
N ASP A 185 -3.40 -18.43 -6.69
CA ASP A 185 -3.63 -19.74 -7.32
C ASP A 185 -2.92 -19.81 -8.68
N ASP A 186 -3.02 -18.78 -9.51
CA ASP A 186 -2.36 -18.71 -10.82
C ASP A 186 -0.82 -18.72 -10.74
N LEU A 187 -0.26 -18.15 -9.69
CA LEU A 187 1.18 -18.09 -9.48
C LEU A 187 1.70 -19.27 -8.65
N GLU A 188 0.83 -20.19 -8.22
CA GLU A 188 1.25 -21.33 -7.43
C GLU A 188 2.33 -22.12 -8.16
N PRO A 189 3.48 -22.39 -7.51
CA PRO A 189 4.53 -23.16 -8.13
C PRO A 189 4.14 -24.63 -8.21
N ALA A 190 4.24 -25.23 -9.39
CA ALA A 190 3.94 -26.68 -9.60
C ALA A 190 4.71 -27.58 -8.64
N ARG A 191 5.92 -27.18 -8.24
CA ARG A 191 6.73 -27.83 -7.20
C ARG A 191 7.43 -26.80 -6.35
N PHE A 192 7.01 -26.69 -5.11
CA PHE A 192 7.56 -25.73 -4.16
C PHE A 192 9.08 -25.91 -3.93
N SER A 193 9.55 -27.17 -3.83
CA SER A 193 10.96 -27.48 -3.57
C SER A 193 11.92 -27.04 -4.67
N THR A 194 11.46 -26.90 -5.91
CA THR A 194 12.28 -26.50 -7.07
C THR A 194 11.93 -25.10 -7.59
N ALA A 195 10.97 -24.45 -6.97
CA ALA A 195 10.56 -23.11 -7.38
C ALA A 195 11.66 -22.07 -7.16
N THR A 196 11.84 -21.20 -8.15
CA THR A 196 12.81 -20.11 -8.09
C THR A 196 12.34 -18.98 -7.17
N PRO A 197 13.26 -18.19 -6.59
CA PRO A 197 12.88 -17.00 -5.82
C PRO A 197 11.95 -16.04 -6.57
N GLY A 198 12.16 -15.86 -7.89
CA GLY A 198 11.32 -14.99 -8.73
C GLY A 198 9.88 -15.48 -8.89
N ARG A 199 9.63 -16.79 -8.75
CA ARG A 199 8.27 -17.38 -8.72
C ARG A 199 7.66 -17.30 -7.33
N LEU A 200 8.44 -17.59 -6.29
CA LEU A 200 7.96 -17.64 -4.91
C LEU A 200 7.64 -16.26 -4.34
N ALA A 201 8.39 -15.22 -4.73
CA ALA A 201 8.21 -13.90 -4.16
C ALA A 201 6.85 -13.27 -4.51
N PRO A 202 6.39 -13.19 -5.77
CA PRO A 202 5.06 -12.70 -6.09
C PRO A 202 3.96 -13.59 -5.49
N TRP A 203 4.10 -14.92 -5.53
CA TRP A 203 3.16 -15.85 -4.92
C TRP A 203 2.99 -15.58 -3.41
N GLY A 204 4.09 -15.52 -2.67
CA GLY A 204 4.07 -15.21 -1.25
C GLY A 204 3.51 -13.82 -0.95
N ARG A 205 3.74 -12.83 -1.85
CA ARG A 205 3.19 -11.49 -1.71
C ARG A 205 1.66 -11.47 -1.79
N PHE A 206 1.05 -12.26 -2.69
CA PHE A 206 -0.40 -12.36 -2.77
C PHE A 206 -0.98 -12.98 -1.50
N TRP A 207 -0.34 -13.98 -0.91
CA TRP A 207 -0.74 -14.53 0.38
C TRP A 207 -0.67 -13.52 1.53
N LEU A 208 0.27 -12.57 1.49
CA LEU A 208 0.26 -11.45 2.45
C LEU A 208 -0.95 -10.53 2.25
N TYR A 209 -1.40 -10.31 1.03
CA TYR A 209 -2.65 -9.58 0.79
C TYR A 209 -3.87 -10.35 1.31
N VAL A 210 -3.94 -11.65 1.06
CA VAL A 210 -5.00 -12.50 1.63
C VAL A 210 -5.00 -12.41 3.16
N ALA A 211 -3.85 -12.49 3.82
CA ALA A 211 -3.76 -12.34 5.27
C ALA A 211 -4.27 -10.97 5.75
N ASN A 212 -3.87 -9.90 5.06
CA ASN A 212 -4.30 -8.54 5.38
C ASN A 212 -5.80 -8.32 5.19
N VAL A 213 -6.40 -8.95 4.20
CA VAL A 213 -7.87 -8.93 4.01
C VAL A 213 -8.55 -9.75 5.10
N CYS A 214 -8.12 -10.98 5.33
CA CYS A 214 -8.74 -11.91 6.26
C CYS A 214 -8.73 -11.38 7.71
N VAL A 215 -7.64 -10.71 8.15
CA VAL A 215 -7.61 -10.11 9.49
C VAL A 215 -8.59 -8.95 9.62
N ARG A 216 -8.78 -8.17 8.56
CA ARG A 216 -9.78 -7.09 8.52
C ARG A 216 -11.20 -7.64 8.43
N ASP A 217 -11.38 -8.78 7.77
CA ASP A 217 -12.66 -9.49 7.64
C ASP A 217 -12.99 -10.39 8.86
N ASN A 218 -12.26 -10.23 9.96
CA ASN A 218 -12.46 -11.00 11.19
C ASN A 218 -12.41 -12.54 10.98
N SER A 219 -11.44 -13.00 10.18
CA SER A 219 -11.19 -14.41 9.86
C SER A 219 -9.81 -14.84 10.34
N PRO A 220 -9.60 -15.06 11.66
CA PRO A 220 -8.27 -15.31 12.21
C PRO A 220 -7.62 -16.61 11.71
N GLY A 221 -8.38 -17.68 11.46
CA GLY A 221 -7.89 -18.93 10.91
C GLY A 221 -7.31 -18.74 9.52
N ALA A 222 -8.08 -18.14 8.60
CA ALA A 222 -7.61 -17.84 7.24
C ALA A 222 -6.43 -16.86 7.23
N THR A 223 -6.36 -15.94 8.20
CA THR A 223 -5.19 -15.05 8.38
C THR A 223 -3.94 -15.87 8.72
N ALA A 224 -4.04 -16.81 9.65
CA ALA A 224 -2.92 -17.65 10.08
C ALA A 224 -2.44 -18.56 8.93
N ASP A 225 -3.35 -19.15 8.17
CA ASP A 225 -3.05 -20.00 7.02
C ASP A 225 -2.31 -19.21 5.94
N ALA A 226 -2.82 -18.04 5.56
CA ALA A 226 -2.21 -17.18 4.55
C ALA A 226 -0.81 -16.69 4.97
N LEU A 227 -0.63 -16.30 6.24
CA LEU A 227 0.69 -15.94 6.78
C LEU A 227 1.64 -17.15 6.79
N SER A 228 1.14 -18.37 7.02
CA SER A 228 1.96 -19.58 6.97
C SER A 228 2.48 -19.88 5.57
N LEU A 229 1.62 -19.75 4.54
CA LEU A 229 2.01 -19.90 3.13
C LEU A 229 3.06 -18.85 2.72
N ALA A 230 2.83 -17.59 3.04
CA ALA A 230 3.79 -16.52 2.78
C ALA A 230 5.13 -16.76 3.50
N ARG A 231 5.10 -17.21 4.76
CA ARG A 231 6.30 -17.55 5.53
C ARG A 231 7.07 -18.69 4.90
N SER A 232 6.38 -19.71 4.42
CA SER A 232 7.01 -20.85 3.72
C SER A 232 7.79 -20.39 2.49
N ALA A 233 7.21 -19.48 1.68
CA ALA A 233 7.91 -18.88 0.55
C ALA A 233 9.14 -18.09 0.99
N ALA A 234 9.01 -17.25 2.03
CA ALA A 234 10.10 -16.44 2.54
C ALA A 234 11.25 -17.27 3.11
N VAL A 235 10.95 -18.33 3.84
CA VAL A 235 11.96 -19.29 4.36
C VAL A 235 12.70 -19.97 3.20
N ARG A 236 11.99 -20.38 2.16
CA ARG A 236 12.60 -21.00 0.98
C ARG A 236 13.49 -20.04 0.19
N ILE A 237 13.14 -18.75 0.13
CA ILE A 237 13.96 -17.70 -0.49
C ILE A 237 15.17 -17.37 0.39
N GLY A 238 15.03 -17.36 1.72
CA GLY A 238 16.08 -17.19 2.70
C GLY A 238 16.64 -15.76 2.84
N ARG A 239 16.14 -14.79 2.06
CA ARG A 239 16.59 -13.38 2.08
C ARG A 239 15.50 -12.45 1.66
N GLU A 240 15.64 -11.18 1.99
CA GLU A 240 14.82 -10.12 1.40
C GLU A 240 15.28 -9.86 -0.04
N MET A 241 14.35 -9.67 -0.98
CA MET A 241 14.66 -9.42 -2.37
C MET A 241 13.64 -8.49 -3.04
N ILE A 242 14.10 -7.76 -4.04
CA ILE A 242 13.24 -7.05 -4.99
C ILE A 242 12.88 -8.06 -6.07
N TYR A 243 11.60 -8.32 -6.28
CA TYR A 243 11.13 -9.33 -7.25
C TYR A 243 10.61 -8.74 -8.56
N ASP A 244 10.43 -7.42 -8.63
CA ASP A 244 10.18 -6.68 -9.84
C ASP A 244 11.31 -5.64 -10.02
N ARG A 245 11.56 -5.17 -11.24
CA ARG A 245 12.60 -4.17 -11.50
C ARG A 245 12.33 -2.81 -10.85
N LEU A 246 11.14 -2.64 -10.28
CA LEU A 246 10.76 -1.44 -9.53
C LEU A 246 11.04 -1.63 -8.03
N PRO A 247 11.78 -0.72 -7.38
CA PRO A 247 12.31 -0.89 -6.02
C PRO A 247 11.25 -1.01 -4.93
N HIS A 248 10.01 -0.60 -5.19
CA HIS A 248 8.92 -0.68 -4.20
C HIS A 248 8.30 -2.08 -4.03
N ARG A 249 8.83 -3.11 -4.71
CA ARG A 249 8.27 -4.46 -4.68
C ARG A 249 9.27 -5.45 -4.10
N THR A 250 9.23 -5.56 -2.78
CA THR A 250 10.07 -6.51 -2.04
C THR A 250 9.25 -7.66 -1.46
N PHE A 251 9.90 -8.78 -1.29
CA PHE A 251 9.39 -9.92 -0.56
C PHE A 251 10.54 -10.73 0.06
N GLY A 252 10.30 -11.23 1.27
CA GLY A 252 11.23 -12.07 2.00
C GLY A 252 10.87 -12.12 3.49
N PRO A 253 11.76 -12.62 4.35
CA PRO A 253 11.50 -12.80 5.77
C PRO A 253 11.09 -11.52 6.50
N ILE A 254 11.68 -10.38 6.12
CA ILE A 254 11.38 -9.09 6.75
C ILE A 254 10.01 -8.56 6.31
N THR A 255 9.73 -8.61 5.02
CA THR A 255 8.39 -8.24 4.50
C THR A 255 7.30 -9.08 5.16
N VAL A 256 7.51 -10.39 5.35
CA VAL A 256 6.54 -11.26 6.04
C VAL A 256 6.39 -10.89 7.51
N ALA A 257 7.50 -10.59 8.21
CA ALA A 257 7.43 -10.16 9.60
C ALA A 257 6.68 -8.81 9.76
N GLN A 258 6.94 -7.83 8.88
CA GLN A 258 6.23 -6.55 8.86
C GLN A 258 4.73 -6.75 8.59
N ALA A 259 4.34 -7.58 7.62
CA ALA A 259 2.95 -7.90 7.35
C ALA A 259 2.28 -8.66 8.53
N THR A 260 3.03 -9.51 9.23
CA THR A 260 2.55 -10.17 10.46
C THR A 260 2.28 -9.13 11.55
N ALA A 261 3.15 -8.11 11.71
CA ALA A 261 2.93 -7.02 12.64
C ALA A 261 1.70 -6.17 12.24
N GLU A 262 1.48 -5.88 10.95
CA GLU A 262 0.29 -5.19 10.47
C GLU A 262 -0.99 -5.99 10.79
N CYS A 263 -0.99 -7.30 10.61
CA CYS A 263 -2.08 -8.17 11.03
C CYS A 263 -2.31 -8.12 12.56
N ALA A 264 -1.23 -8.11 13.35
CA ALA A 264 -1.31 -8.01 14.81
C ALA A 264 -1.88 -6.67 15.27
N VAL A 265 -1.51 -5.55 14.64
CA VAL A 265 -2.13 -4.23 14.89
C VAL A 265 -3.63 -4.31 14.64
N THR A 266 -4.03 -4.83 13.50
CA THR A 266 -5.44 -4.96 13.12
C THR A 266 -6.20 -5.87 14.11
N ALA A 267 -5.54 -6.92 14.59
CA ALA A 267 -6.08 -7.83 15.62
C ALA A 267 -6.05 -7.25 17.05
N GLN A 268 -5.61 -6.00 17.25
CA GLN A 268 -5.50 -5.36 18.57
C GLN A 268 -4.50 -6.06 19.51
N GLN A 269 -3.37 -6.48 18.99
CA GLN A 269 -2.30 -7.18 19.70
C GLN A 269 -1.01 -6.32 19.78
N PRO A 270 -1.02 -5.14 20.42
CA PRO A 270 0.08 -4.19 20.37
C PRO A 270 1.40 -4.73 20.90
N ARG A 271 1.37 -5.60 21.92
CA ARG A 271 2.60 -6.21 22.46
C ARG A 271 3.29 -7.11 21.43
N GLN A 272 2.53 -7.86 20.63
CA GLN A 272 3.08 -8.69 19.57
C GLN A 272 3.76 -7.84 18.48
N VAL A 273 3.17 -6.69 18.15
CA VAL A 273 3.78 -5.74 17.20
C VAL A 273 5.16 -5.28 17.68
N LEU A 274 5.29 -4.89 18.96
CA LEU A 274 6.56 -4.45 19.53
C LEU A 274 7.59 -5.60 19.58
N THR A 275 7.19 -6.80 19.97
CA THR A 275 8.07 -7.98 19.95
C THR A 275 8.60 -8.28 18.54
N ILE A 276 7.74 -8.18 17.51
CA ILE A 276 8.19 -8.36 16.12
C ILE A 276 9.15 -7.23 15.72
N ALA A 277 8.85 -6.00 16.09
CA ALA A 277 9.68 -4.85 15.75
C ALA A 277 11.08 -4.93 16.38
N GLU A 278 11.19 -5.40 17.63
CA GLU A 278 12.45 -5.62 18.33
C GLU A 278 13.32 -6.72 17.68
N ALA A 279 12.68 -7.73 17.08
CA ALA A 279 13.38 -8.82 16.40
C ALA A 279 13.84 -8.45 14.98
N LEU A 280 13.33 -7.37 14.40
CA LEU A 280 13.71 -6.95 13.05
C LEU A 280 15.05 -6.20 13.05
N PRO A 281 15.93 -6.47 12.06
CA PRO A 281 17.17 -5.72 11.91
C PRO A 281 16.90 -4.25 11.57
N THR A 282 17.67 -3.35 12.17
CA THR A 282 17.58 -1.89 11.96
C THR A 282 17.93 -1.46 10.52
N ALA A 283 18.84 -2.18 9.88
CA ALA A 283 19.27 -1.92 8.50
C ALA A 283 18.99 -3.14 7.61
N VAL A 284 18.22 -2.95 6.56
CA VAL A 284 17.90 -4.00 5.57
C VAL A 284 18.17 -3.44 4.18
N PRO A 285 19.24 -3.89 3.51
CA PRO A 285 19.64 -3.33 2.22
C PRO A 285 18.58 -3.46 1.11
N ALA A 286 17.72 -4.48 1.18
CA ALA A 286 16.72 -4.76 0.16
C ALA A 286 15.28 -4.36 0.54
N ALA A 287 15.02 -3.90 1.79
CA ALA A 287 13.69 -3.48 2.18
C ALA A 287 13.40 -2.07 1.66
N THR A 288 12.21 -1.88 1.08
CA THR A 288 11.79 -0.55 0.64
C THR A 288 11.61 0.38 1.83
N ILE A 289 11.92 1.65 1.64
CA ILE A 289 11.67 2.70 2.64
C ILE A 289 10.17 2.72 2.97
N GLY A 290 9.29 2.60 1.99
CA GLY A 290 7.83 2.60 2.19
C GLY A 290 7.33 1.49 3.13
N ASN A 291 7.79 0.25 2.97
CA ASN A 291 7.43 -0.85 3.87
C ASN A 291 7.93 -0.60 5.30
N ARG A 292 9.16 -0.09 5.42
CA ARG A 292 9.74 0.27 6.72
C ARG A 292 8.97 1.39 7.41
N LEU A 293 8.63 2.46 6.69
CA LEU A 293 7.85 3.57 7.22
C LEU A 293 6.44 3.13 7.65
N ARG A 294 5.79 2.27 6.84
CA ARG A 294 4.50 1.69 7.22
C ARG A 294 4.60 0.89 8.51
N HIS A 295 5.60 0.03 8.63
CA HIS A 295 5.86 -0.72 9.87
C HIS A 295 6.14 0.20 11.07
N ARG A 296 6.86 1.31 10.86
CA ARG A 296 7.07 2.31 11.94
C ARG A 296 5.74 2.94 12.39
N LEU A 297 4.79 3.18 11.50
CA LEU A 297 3.44 3.60 11.91
C LEU A 297 2.71 2.51 12.72
N ASP A 298 2.89 1.23 12.39
CA ASP A 298 2.33 0.13 13.18
C ASP A 298 2.92 0.10 14.60
N VAL A 299 4.22 0.35 14.74
CA VAL A 299 4.92 0.50 16.03
C VAL A 299 4.38 1.71 16.80
N ALA A 300 4.22 2.86 16.14
CA ALA A 300 3.66 4.06 16.78
C ALA A 300 2.23 3.80 17.28
N ASN A 301 1.41 3.11 16.50
CA ASN A 301 0.06 2.72 16.90
C ASN A 301 0.07 1.75 18.09
N ALA A 302 0.99 0.78 18.10
CA ALA A 302 1.13 -0.14 19.23
C ALA A 302 1.48 0.60 20.52
N HIS A 303 2.39 1.56 20.48
CA HIS A 303 2.71 2.43 21.62
C HIS A 303 1.48 3.27 22.05
N ALA A 304 0.74 3.84 21.10
CA ALA A 304 -0.46 4.61 21.40
C ALA A 304 -1.54 3.75 22.09
N GLN A 305 -1.77 2.52 21.61
CA GLN A 305 -2.70 1.57 22.22
C GLN A 305 -2.29 1.16 23.65
N LEU A 306 -0.98 1.10 23.93
CA LEU A 306 -0.43 0.84 25.25
C LEU A 306 -0.33 2.10 26.12
N ARG A 307 -0.83 3.24 25.66
CA ARG A 307 -0.74 4.56 26.32
C ARG A 307 0.71 5.05 26.53
N GLN A 308 1.64 4.54 25.77
CA GLN A 308 3.04 4.98 25.73
C GLN A 308 3.15 6.15 24.73
N TYR A 309 2.49 7.26 25.06
CA TYR A 309 2.28 8.37 24.14
C TYR A 309 3.57 9.08 23.73
N GLY A 310 4.56 9.14 24.63
CA GLY A 310 5.89 9.71 24.33
C GLY A 310 6.58 8.93 23.22
N GLU A 311 6.60 7.60 23.32
CA GLU A 311 7.18 6.70 22.34
C GLU A 311 6.45 6.78 20.99
N ALA A 312 5.11 6.82 21.02
CA ALA A 312 4.32 6.97 19.80
C ALA A 312 4.68 8.26 19.04
N VAL A 313 4.82 9.39 19.74
CA VAL A 313 5.20 10.68 19.15
C VAL A 313 6.64 10.65 18.65
N ALA A 314 7.56 10.04 19.38
CA ALA A 314 8.97 9.91 18.97
C ALA A 314 9.07 9.15 17.62
N VAL A 315 8.35 8.04 17.49
CA VAL A 315 8.29 7.26 16.24
C VAL A 315 7.68 8.07 15.09
N LEU A 316 6.59 8.81 15.32
CA LEU A 316 5.98 9.65 14.27
C LEU A 316 6.92 10.77 13.81
N ARG A 317 7.71 11.37 14.72
CA ARG A 317 8.73 12.36 14.39
C ARG A 317 9.87 11.77 13.55
N GLU A 318 10.31 10.56 13.88
CA GLU A 318 11.29 9.82 13.07
C GLU A 318 10.77 9.60 11.64
N VAL A 319 9.54 9.13 11.49
CA VAL A 319 8.90 8.93 10.18
C VAL A 319 8.81 10.25 9.39
N ARG A 320 8.44 11.35 10.05
CA ARG A 320 8.39 12.69 9.43
C ARG A 320 9.79 13.15 8.95
N ALA A 321 10.81 12.92 9.74
CA ALA A 321 12.18 13.32 9.39
C ALA A 321 12.68 12.56 8.14
N ILE A 322 12.32 11.28 8.00
CA ILE A 322 12.72 10.44 6.85
C ILE A 322 11.92 10.76 5.59
N ALA A 323 10.60 10.95 5.71
CA ALA A 323 9.69 11.08 4.57
C ALA A 323 8.58 12.11 4.83
N PRO A 324 8.90 13.41 4.82
CA PRO A 324 7.97 14.48 5.16
C PRO A 324 6.77 14.57 4.20
N GLU A 325 6.97 14.37 2.89
CA GLU A 325 5.87 14.39 1.92
C GLU A 325 4.95 13.16 2.08
N TRP A 326 5.52 12.01 2.45
CA TRP A 326 4.77 10.76 2.60
C TRP A 326 3.86 10.77 3.83
N ILE A 327 4.36 11.22 5.00
CA ILE A 327 3.57 11.16 6.24
C ILE A 327 2.30 12.02 6.18
N VAL A 328 2.36 13.15 5.48
CA VAL A 328 1.21 14.05 5.28
C VAL A 328 0.05 13.33 4.56
N GLN A 329 0.37 12.40 3.64
CA GLN A 329 -0.61 11.62 2.91
C GLN A 329 -1.14 10.41 3.70
N GLN A 330 -0.59 10.13 4.89
CA GLN A 330 -0.97 8.97 5.69
C GLN A 330 -2.07 9.33 6.71
N ARG A 331 -3.33 9.03 6.36
CA ARG A 331 -4.43 9.13 7.33
C ARG A 331 -4.12 8.36 8.62
N TYR A 332 -3.48 7.20 8.50
CA TYR A 332 -3.11 6.37 9.63
C TYR A 332 -2.20 7.11 10.63
N ALA A 333 -1.30 7.98 10.16
CA ALA A 333 -0.51 8.83 11.05
C ALA A 333 -1.39 9.86 11.79
N ARG A 334 -2.40 10.42 11.11
CA ARG A 334 -3.40 11.31 11.74
C ARG A 334 -4.23 10.59 12.79
N ASP A 335 -4.71 9.38 12.48
CA ASP A 335 -5.52 8.58 13.42
C ASP A 335 -4.70 8.21 14.68
N ILE A 336 -3.40 7.87 14.53
CA ILE A 336 -2.49 7.59 15.64
C ILE A 336 -2.28 8.85 16.51
N LEU A 337 -1.94 9.98 15.89
CA LEU A 337 -1.71 11.22 16.63
C LEU A 337 -3.01 11.72 17.29
N GLY A 338 -4.15 11.58 16.63
CA GLY A 338 -5.47 11.88 17.20
C GLY A 338 -5.73 11.09 18.48
N ALA A 339 -5.48 9.77 18.46
CA ALA A 339 -5.61 8.92 19.64
C ALA A 339 -4.65 9.32 20.79
N VAL A 340 -3.45 9.78 20.44
CA VAL A 340 -2.47 10.31 21.42
C VAL A 340 -2.99 11.62 22.03
N VAL A 341 -3.51 12.54 21.21
CA VAL A 341 -4.05 13.83 21.65
C VAL A 341 -5.25 13.64 22.56
N GLU A 342 -6.21 12.78 22.16
CA GLU A 342 -7.39 12.45 22.99
C GLU A 342 -7.01 11.80 24.32
N GLY A 343 -5.94 11.02 24.34
CA GLY A 343 -5.47 10.32 25.54
C GLY A 343 -4.68 11.20 26.53
N ARG A 344 -4.37 12.47 26.17
CA ARG A 344 -3.56 13.38 26.99
C ARG A 344 -4.32 14.63 27.41
N ARG A 345 -4.03 15.07 28.61
CA ARG A 345 -4.59 16.32 29.16
C ARG A 345 -3.94 17.59 28.57
N THR A 346 -2.68 17.49 28.15
CA THR A 346 -1.89 18.62 27.65
C THR A 346 -1.09 18.20 26.42
N LEU A 347 -0.99 19.09 25.44
CA LEU A 347 -0.19 18.89 24.23
C LEU A 347 1.20 19.48 24.38
N THR A 348 2.22 18.71 24.07
CA THR A 348 3.60 19.21 23.99
C THR A 348 3.81 20.04 22.73
N ALA A 349 4.90 20.79 22.66
CA ALA A 349 5.28 21.51 21.43
C ALA A 349 5.44 20.56 20.23
N ASP A 350 6.08 19.41 20.45
CA ASP A 350 6.28 18.37 19.42
C ASP A 350 4.96 17.81 18.87
N MET A 351 3.95 17.63 19.72
CA MET A 351 2.62 17.16 19.29
C MET A 351 1.91 18.18 18.43
N ARG A 352 1.99 19.48 18.80
CA ARG A 352 1.41 20.57 18.00
C ARG A 352 2.10 20.67 16.64
N GLU A 353 3.42 20.67 16.61
CA GLU A 353 4.20 20.70 15.36
C GLU A 353 3.88 19.52 14.43
N LEU A 354 3.70 18.31 14.99
CA LEU A 354 3.28 17.16 14.22
C LEU A 354 1.84 17.31 13.70
N ALA A 355 0.91 17.77 14.55
CA ALA A 355 -0.48 17.98 14.19
C ALA A 355 -0.63 18.97 13.04
N ASP A 356 0.08 20.10 13.14
CA ASP A 356 0.12 21.10 12.07
C ASP A 356 0.69 20.51 10.77
N CYS A 357 1.79 19.72 10.87
CA CYS A 357 2.42 19.10 9.70
C CYS A 357 1.47 18.12 8.97
N ILE A 358 0.77 17.24 9.73
CA ILE A 358 -0.12 16.21 9.13
C ILE A 358 -1.57 16.69 9.00
N ARG A 359 -1.83 17.97 9.27
CA ARG A 359 -3.15 18.61 9.15
C ARG A 359 -4.21 17.95 10.05
N LEU A 360 -3.84 17.67 11.31
CA LEU A 360 -4.76 17.20 12.32
C LEU A 360 -5.35 18.41 13.07
N GLU A 361 -6.66 18.57 13.02
CA GLU A 361 -7.39 19.51 13.88
C GLU A 361 -7.47 18.94 15.31
N TYR A 362 -7.15 19.75 16.33
CA TYR A 362 -7.07 19.32 17.74
C TYR A 362 -7.58 20.37 18.73
#